data_9333d608d275690efcaae437ec42e7ed
#
_entry.id   9333d608d275690efcaae437ec42e7ed
#
_cell.length_a   1.000
_cell.length_b   1.000
_cell.length_c   1.000
_cell.angle_alpha   90.00
_cell.angle_beta   90.00
_cell.angle_gamma   90.00
#
_symmetry.space_group_name_H-M   'P 1'
#
loop_
_entity.id
_entity.type
_entity.pdbx_description
1 polymer ?
#
loop_
_entity_poly.entity_id
_entity_poly.type
_entity_poly.pdbx_seq_one_letter_code
_entity_poly.pdbx_strand_id
1 'polypeptide(L)'
;NYSDAKAIAKDIRDNEEKINHHGNRAAAIVKGMLQHSSSSSGVKEPTNINALADEYLRLAYHGLRAKDKSFNATMKTDFDESIRDINIIPQDIGRVILNLITNAFYVIDEKKKQQLAGYEPTVEVSTRKESNKVLISVKDNGNGIPQKILDKIFQPFFTTKPTGQGTGLGLSLSYDIIKAH
;
A
#
# COMPACT_ATOMS: atom_id res chain seq x y z
N ASN A 1 34.23 32.43 17.56
CA ASN A 1 34.40 32.88 16.18
C ASN A 1 33.09 32.65 15.42
N TYR A 2 32.68 33.61 14.53
CA TYR A 2 31.42 33.53 13.77
C TYR A 2 31.34 32.26 12.85
N SER A 3 32.52 31.88 12.34
CA SER A 3 32.66 30.63 11.54
C SER A 3 32.33 29.38 12.34
N ASP A 4 32.79 29.29 13.58
CA ASP A 4 32.59 28.14 14.45
C ASP A 4 31.12 28.05 14.90
N ALA A 5 30.50 29.19 15.21
CA ALA A 5 29.07 29.25 15.54
C ALA A 5 28.18 28.76 14.36
N LYS A 6 28.55 29.13 13.12
CA LYS A 6 27.83 28.68 11.91
C LYS A 6 28.02 27.18 11.66
N ALA A 7 29.21 26.64 11.91
CA ALA A 7 29.47 25.19 11.80
C ALA A 7 28.65 24.43 12.84
N ILE A 8 28.65 24.85 14.10
CA ILE A 8 27.87 24.24 15.19
C ILE A 8 26.37 24.31 14.87
N ALA A 9 25.85 25.43 14.38
CA ALA A 9 24.44 25.56 14.01
C ALA A 9 24.05 24.62 12.86
N LYS A 10 24.95 24.38 11.92
CA LYS A 10 24.76 23.42 10.85
C LYS A 10 24.73 21.98 11.41
N ASP A 11 25.67 21.61 12.25
CA ASP A 11 25.75 20.27 12.85
C ASP A 11 24.50 19.98 13.73
N ILE A 12 24.01 20.98 14.47
CA ILE A 12 22.76 20.84 15.23
C ILE A 12 21.59 20.56 14.30
N ARG A 13 21.45 21.30 13.21
CA ARG A 13 20.37 21.09 12.22
C ARG A 13 20.45 19.71 11.59
N ASP A 14 21.66 19.31 11.14
CA ASP A 14 21.88 18.00 10.53
C ASP A 14 21.55 16.84 11.51
N ASN A 15 21.84 17.03 12.80
CA ASN A 15 21.49 16.08 13.84
C ASN A 15 19.99 16.08 14.15
N GLU A 16 19.33 17.22 14.17
CA GLU A 16 17.88 17.35 14.34
C GLU A 16 17.14 16.64 13.19
N GLU A 17 17.57 16.84 11.94
CA GLU A 17 17.02 16.14 10.79
C GLU A 17 17.16 14.61 10.91
N LYS A 18 18.32 14.11 11.35
CA LYS A 18 18.55 12.68 11.59
C LYS A 18 17.65 12.14 12.71
N ILE A 19 17.51 12.86 13.82
CA ILE A 19 16.64 12.47 14.94
C ILE A 19 15.18 12.40 14.49
N ASN A 20 14.69 13.41 13.78
CA ASN A 20 13.35 13.41 13.20
C ASN A 20 13.14 12.26 12.23
N HIS A 21 14.11 12.00 11.36
CA HIS A 21 14.11 10.89 10.43
C HIS A 21 13.96 9.54 11.14
N HIS A 22 14.80 9.27 12.13
CA HIS A 22 14.76 8.02 12.90
C HIS A 22 13.53 7.92 13.79
N GLY A 23 13.07 9.02 14.38
CA GLY A 23 11.83 9.08 15.15
C GLY A 23 10.59 8.75 14.33
N ASN A 24 10.45 9.34 13.15
CA ASN A 24 9.36 9.05 12.22
C ASN A 24 9.41 7.59 11.74
N ARG A 25 10.60 7.04 11.51
CA ARG A 25 10.76 5.63 11.15
C ARG A 25 10.32 4.70 12.29
N ALA A 26 10.74 4.98 13.51
CA ALA A 26 10.34 4.19 14.69
C ALA A 26 8.82 4.25 14.90
N ALA A 27 8.22 5.44 14.81
CA ALA A 27 6.78 5.62 14.92
C ALA A 27 6.01 4.84 13.83
N ALA A 28 6.50 4.85 12.59
CA ALA A 28 5.92 4.09 11.50
C ALA A 28 6.01 2.57 11.74
N ILE A 29 7.13 2.09 12.27
CA ILE A 29 7.33 0.67 12.63
C ILE A 29 6.36 0.27 13.75
N VAL A 30 6.27 1.06 14.84
CA VAL A 30 5.34 0.79 15.95
C VAL A 30 3.90 0.79 15.47
N LYS A 31 3.51 1.76 14.63
CA LYS A 31 2.17 1.80 14.04
C LYS A 31 1.91 0.57 13.16
N GLY A 32 2.89 0.14 12.37
CA GLY A 32 2.80 -1.09 11.57
C GLY A 32 2.68 -2.34 12.46
N MET A 33 3.45 -2.42 13.54
CA MET A 33 3.37 -3.52 14.52
C MET A 33 2.02 -3.57 15.23
N LEU A 34 1.45 -2.44 15.62
CA LEU A 34 0.11 -2.37 16.20
C LEU A 34 -0.96 -2.83 15.21
N GLN A 35 -0.85 -2.45 13.94
CA GLN A 35 -1.72 -2.95 12.87
C GLN A 35 -1.53 -4.46 12.62
N HIS A 36 -0.32 -4.98 12.81
CA HIS A 36 0.00 -6.41 12.71
C HIS A 36 -0.50 -7.19 13.94
N SER A 37 -0.36 -6.60 15.14
CA SER A 37 -0.81 -7.19 16.43
C SER A 37 -2.34 -7.16 16.58
N SER A 38 -3.04 -6.33 15.84
CA SER A 38 -4.50 -6.42 15.67
C SER A 38 -4.80 -7.63 14.78
N SER A 39 -4.39 -8.83 15.23
CA SER A 39 -4.91 -10.08 14.69
C SER A 39 -6.42 -9.98 14.82
N SER A 40 -7.10 -9.95 13.71
CA SER A 40 -8.55 -10.00 13.75
C SER A 40 -8.90 -11.30 14.45
N SER A 41 -9.56 -11.20 15.59
CA SER A 41 -10.36 -12.31 16.13
C SER A 41 -11.59 -12.52 15.23
N GLY A 42 -11.44 -12.21 13.94
CA GLY A 42 -12.52 -12.18 12.99
C GLY A 42 -13.05 -13.58 12.73
N VAL A 43 -14.34 -13.70 12.78
CA VAL A 43 -15.07 -14.89 12.35
C VAL A 43 -15.16 -14.88 10.83
N LYS A 44 -14.94 -16.04 10.19
CA LYS A 44 -15.22 -16.17 8.76
C LYS A 44 -16.73 -16.07 8.53
N GLU A 45 -17.11 -15.23 7.59
CA GLU A 45 -18.50 -15.03 7.21
C GLU A 45 -18.69 -15.00 5.68
N PRO A 46 -19.88 -15.38 5.19
CA PRO A 46 -20.20 -15.26 3.78
C PRO A 46 -20.05 -13.82 3.30
N THR A 47 -19.16 -13.59 2.34
CA THR A 47 -18.79 -12.25 1.90
C THR A 47 -18.78 -12.16 0.39
N ASN A 48 -19.42 -11.14 -0.16
CA ASN A 48 -19.32 -10.79 -1.56
C ASN A 48 -17.99 -10.13 -1.86
N ILE A 49 -17.07 -10.87 -2.50
CA ILE A 49 -15.71 -10.41 -2.75
C ILE A 49 -15.64 -9.25 -3.76
N ASN A 50 -16.57 -9.21 -4.73
CA ASN A 50 -16.64 -8.14 -5.72
C ASN A 50 -17.02 -6.82 -5.06
N ALA A 51 -18.03 -6.83 -4.21
CA ALA A 51 -18.46 -5.67 -3.43
C ALA A 51 -17.35 -5.19 -2.49
N LEU A 52 -16.68 -6.11 -1.80
CA LEU A 52 -15.55 -5.80 -0.92
C LEU A 52 -14.41 -5.14 -1.70
N ALA A 53 -14.05 -5.67 -2.86
CA ALA A 53 -12.98 -5.13 -3.68
C ALA A 53 -13.30 -3.72 -4.22
N ASP A 54 -14.53 -3.47 -4.66
CA ASP A 54 -14.98 -2.15 -5.10
C ASP A 54 -15.00 -1.13 -3.95
N GLU A 55 -15.49 -1.53 -2.78
CA GLU A 55 -15.50 -0.69 -1.57
C GLU A 55 -14.09 -0.22 -1.21
N TYR A 56 -13.12 -1.13 -1.12
CA TYR A 56 -11.75 -0.79 -0.77
C TYR A 56 -11.01 0.01 -1.85
N LEU A 57 -11.36 -0.19 -3.13
CA LEU A 57 -10.86 0.64 -4.22
C LEU A 57 -11.31 2.10 -4.06
N ARG A 58 -12.60 2.32 -3.80
CA ARG A 58 -13.17 3.66 -3.56
C ARG A 58 -12.61 4.27 -2.29
N LEU A 59 -12.52 3.50 -1.20
CA LEU A 59 -11.96 3.95 0.07
C LEU A 59 -10.52 4.46 -0.11
N ALA A 60 -9.67 3.68 -0.78
CA ALA A 60 -8.29 4.06 -1.04
C ALA A 60 -8.19 5.33 -1.89
N TYR A 61 -8.99 5.44 -2.95
CA TYR A 61 -9.02 6.59 -3.84
C TYR A 61 -9.45 7.87 -3.11
N HIS A 62 -10.58 7.82 -2.39
CA HIS A 62 -11.08 8.98 -1.65
C HIS A 62 -10.16 9.36 -0.49
N GLY A 63 -9.54 8.39 0.17
CA GLY A 63 -8.56 8.63 1.22
C GLY A 63 -7.31 9.37 0.72
N LEU A 64 -6.85 9.07 -0.49
CA LEU A 64 -5.75 9.81 -1.12
C LEU A 64 -6.18 11.20 -1.57
N ARG A 65 -7.33 11.35 -2.19
CA ARG A 65 -7.87 12.65 -2.59
C ARG A 65 -8.17 13.59 -1.42
N ALA A 66 -8.51 13.04 -0.26
CA ALA A 66 -8.68 13.83 0.97
C ALA A 66 -7.34 14.43 1.45
N LYS A 67 -6.23 13.74 1.22
CA LYS A 67 -4.87 14.21 1.57
C LYS A 67 -4.28 15.12 0.49
N ASP A 68 -4.49 14.77 -0.77
CA ASP A 68 -3.99 15.51 -1.92
C ASP A 68 -5.09 15.65 -2.97
N LYS A 69 -5.66 16.85 -3.06
CA LYS A 69 -6.73 17.17 -4.02
C LYS A 69 -6.29 17.09 -5.49
N SER A 70 -4.97 17.15 -5.75
CA SER A 70 -4.40 17.04 -7.09
C SER A 70 -4.28 15.59 -7.57
N PHE A 71 -4.36 14.61 -6.64
CA PHE A 71 -4.34 13.19 -6.99
C PHE A 71 -5.54 12.85 -7.86
N ASN A 72 -5.29 12.24 -9.01
CA ASN A 72 -6.31 11.73 -9.91
C ASN A 72 -5.80 10.50 -10.66
N ALA A 73 -6.64 9.47 -10.73
CA ALA A 73 -6.36 8.22 -11.43
C ALA A 73 -7.65 7.65 -12.01
N THR A 74 -7.53 6.99 -13.16
CA THR A 74 -8.60 6.19 -13.73
C THR A 74 -8.68 4.86 -13.00
N MET A 75 -9.85 4.56 -12.43
CA MET A 75 -10.14 3.28 -11.79
C MET A 75 -10.93 2.41 -12.75
N LYS A 76 -10.46 1.19 -12.97
CA LYS A 76 -11.16 0.17 -13.78
C LYS A 76 -11.50 -1.02 -12.90
N THR A 77 -12.66 -1.61 -13.13
CA THR A 77 -13.08 -2.84 -12.46
C THR A 77 -13.51 -3.86 -13.51
N ASP A 78 -13.15 -5.13 -13.28
CA ASP A 78 -13.55 -6.24 -14.11
C ASP A 78 -13.83 -7.45 -13.19
N PHE A 79 -15.07 -7.53 -12.71
CA PHE A 79 -15.48 -8.50 -11.72
C PHE A 79 -16.23 -9.68 -12.35
N ASP A 80 -15.87 -10.89 -11.93
CA ASP A 80 -16.53 -12.12 -12.31
C ASP A 80 -17.83 -12.28 -11.52
N GLU A 81 -18.96 -12.03 -12.16
CA GLU A 81 -20.31 -12.11 -11.58
C GLU A 81 -20.71 -13.54 -11.18
N SER A 82 -19.96 -14.55 -11.61
CA SER A 82 -20.23 -15.95 -11.23
C SER A 82 -19.74 -16.29 -9.81
N ILE A 83 -18.93 -15.42 -9.19
CA ILE A 83 -18.43 -15.60 -7.83
C ILE A 83 -19.57 -15.34 -6.85
N ARG A 84 -19.96 -16.39 -6.12
CA ARG A 84 -20.88 -16.28 -5.00
C ARG A 84 -20.16 -15.88 -3.74
N ASP A 85 -20.90 -15.59 -2.66
CA ASP A 85 -20.30 -15.30 -1.36
C ASP A 85 -19.32 -16.41 -0.96
N ILE A 86 -18.16 -15.99 -0.49
CA ILE A 86 -17.10 -16.86 0.00
C ILE A 86 -16.90 -16.66 1.51
N ASN A 87 -16.58 -17.74 2.20
CA ASN A 87 -16.45 -17.71 3.67
C ASN A 87 -15.03 -17.24 4.06
N ILE A 88 -14.89 -15.96 4.33
CA ILE A 88 -13.62 -15.28 4.65
C ILE A 88 -13.77 -14.37 5.86
N ILE A 89 -12.65 -13.86 6.37
CA ILE A 89 -12.64 -12.75 7.34
C ILE A 89 -12.55 -11.44 6.54
N PRO A 90 -13.66 -10.67 6.39
CA PRO A 90 -13.70 -9.52 5.46
C PRO A 90 -12.66 -8.46 5.79
N GLN A 91 -12.41 -8.21 7.08
CA GLN A 91 -11.43 -7.21 7.52
C GLN A 91 -9.99 -7.58 7.09
N ASP A 92 -9.65 -8.85 7.12
CA ASP A 92 -8.32 -9.33 6.74
C ASP A 92 -8.13 -9.24 5.22
N ILE A 93 -9.08 -9.73 4.46
CA ILE A 93 -9.04 -9.64 2.99
C ILE A 93 -9.13 -8.18 2.53
N GLY A 94 -9.97 -7.37 3.16
CA GLY A 94 -10.04 -5.93 2.91
C GLY A 94 -8.70 -5.22 3.15
N ARG A 95 -7.96 -5.60 4.21
CA ARG A 95 -6.61 -5.10 4.48
C ARG A 95 -5.62 -5.47 3.39
N VAL A 96 -5.68 -6.71 2.89
CA VAL A 96 -4.86 -7.15 1.75
C VAL A 96 -5.16 -6.30 0.51
N ILE A 97 -6.43 -6.19 0.15
CA ILE A 97 -6.88 -5.40 -1.01
C ILE A 97 -6.43 -3.94 -0.88
N LEU A 98 -6.62 -3.32 0.29
CA LEU A 98 -6.20 -1.95 0.56
C LEU A 98 -4.68 -1.77 0.41
N ASN A 99 -3.88 -2.72 0.91
CA ASN A 99 -2.42 -2.67 0.78
C ASN A 99 -1.98 -2.73 -0.69
N LEU A 100 -2.59 -3.59 -1.50
CA LEU A 100 -2.27 -3.70 -2.93
C LEU A 100 -2.67 -2.42 -3.67
N ILE A 101 -3.89 -1.92 -3.46
CA ILE A 101 -4.42 -0.73 -4.13
C ILE A 101 -3.62 0.52 -3.75
N THR A 102 -3.28 0.69 -2.46
CA THR A 102 -2.48 1.85 -2.02
C THR A 102 -1.06 1.82 -2.57
N ASN A 103 -0.48 0.64 -2.78
CA ASN A 103 0.80 0.51 -3.47
C ASN A 103 0.67 0.86 -4.95
N ALA A 104 -0.38 0.38 -5.63
CA ALA A 104 -0.67 0.72 -7.03
C ALA A 104 -0.86 2.24 -7.21
N PHE A 105 -1.66 2.88 -6.38
CA PHE A 105 -1.85 4.33 -6.41
C PHE A 105 -0.56 5.11 -6.17
N TYR A 106 0.29 4.64 -5.26
CA TYR A 106 1.58 5.26 -5.01
C TYR A 106 2.47 5.26 -6.27
N VAL A 107 2.62 4.12 -6.93
CA VAL A 107 3.55 4.02 -8.08
C VAL A 107 3.06 4.75 -9.33
N ILE A 108 1.74 4.83 -9.55
CA ILE A 108 1.18 5.62 -10.66
C ILE A 108 1.31 7.12 -10.39
N ASP A 109 1.18 7.57 -9.13
CA ASP A 109 1.39 8.97 -8.74
C ASP A 109 2.86 9.38 -8.90
N GLU A 110 3.80 8.54 -8.47
CA GLU A 110 5.23 8.77 -8.68
C GLU A 110 5.58 8.85 -10.18
N LYS A 111 4.98 8.01 -11.01
CA LYS A 111 5.19 8.07 -12.46
C LYS A 111 4.56 9.33 -13.08
N LYS A 112 3.40 9.76 -12.60
CA LYS A 112 2.74 11.00 -13.04
C LYS A 112 3.63 12.23 -12.80
N LYS A 113 4.36 12.26 -11.68
CA LYS A 113 5.31 13.34 -11.35
C LYS A 113 6.46 13.47 -12.36
N GLN A 114 6.73 12.42 -13.14
CA GLN A 114 7.72 12.46 -14.23
C GLN A 114 7.23 13.22 -15.47
N GLN A 115 5.97 13.69 -15.47
CA GLN A 115 5.36 14.52 -16.52
C GLN A 115 5.45 13.93 -17.93
N LEU A 116 5.30 12.59 -18.03
CA LEU A 116 5.32 11.90 -19.32
C LEU A 116 4.10 12.28 -20.16
N ALA A 117 4.33 12.75 -21.38
CA ALA A 117 3.25 13.12 -22.30
C ALA A 117 2.31 11.93 -22.56
N GLY A 118 1.00 12.15 -22.43
CA GLY A 118 -0.02 11.13 -22.68
C GLY A 118 -0.15 10.05 -21.60
N TYR A 119 0.55 10.18 -20.47
CA TYR A 119 0.40 9.23 -19.37
C TYR A 119 -0.86 9.50 -18.55
N GLU A 120 -1.77 8.54 -18.53
CA GLU A 120 -2.97 8.54 -17.71
C GLU A 120 -2.84 7.50 -16.58
N PRO A 121 -2.66 7.93 -15.31
CA PRO A 121 -2.56 7.03 -14.18
C PRO A 121 -3.78 6.12 -14.11
N THR A 122 -3.58 4.81 -14.14
CA THR A 122 -4.66 3.83 -14.16
C THR A 122 -4.38 2.70 -13.20
N VAL A 123 -5.41 2.33 -12.41
CA VAL A 123 -5.45 1.11 -11.58
C VAL A 123 -6.67 0.31 -11.97
N GLU A 124 -6.48 -0.99 -12.18
CA GLU A 124 -7.51 -1.96 -12.49
C GLU A 124 -7.58 -3.00 -11.37
N VAL A 125 -8.80 -3.27 -10.88
CA VAL A 125 -9.08 -4.34 -9.93
C VAL A 125 -9.99 -5.35 -10.59
N SER A 126 -9.59 -6.60 -10.59
CA SER A 126 -10.37 -7.67 -11.19
C SER A 126 -10.48 -8.90 -10.28
N THR A 127 -11.52 -9.66 -10.49
CA THR A 127 -11.75 -10.96 -9.82
C THR A 127 -12.02 -12.03 -10.85
N ARG A 128 -11.56 -13.26 -10.57
CA ARG A 128 -11.84 -14.45 -11.39
C ARG A 128 -12.01 -15.65 -10.49
N LYS A 129 -12.95 -16.52 -10.87
CA LYS A 129 -13.12 -17.82 -10.24
C LYS A 129 -12.24 -18.84 -10.96
N GLU A 130 -11.37 -19.50 -10.21
CA GLU A 130 -10.47 -20.54 -10.71
C GLU A 130 -10.65 -21.83 -9.90
N SER A 131 -11.46 -22.74 -10.39
CA SER A 131 -11.80 -24.01 -9.71
C SER A 131 -12.32 -23.76 -8.28
N ASN A 132 -11.52 -24.03 -7.25
CA ASN A 132 -11.85 -23.82 -5.84
C ASN A 132 -11.22 -22.55 -5.22
N LYS A 133 -10.66 -21.66 -6.05
CA LYS A 133 -10.02 -20.41 -5.62
C LYS A 133 -10.69 -19.23 -6.27
N VAL A 134 -10.56 -18.08 -5.61
CA VAL A 134 -10.89 -16.78 -6.18
C VAL A 134 -9.59 -16.01 -6.32
N LEU A 135 -9.28 -15.60 -7.54
CA LEU A 135 -8.17 -14.71 -7.84
C LEU A 135 -8.65 -13.25 -7.75
N ILE A 136 -7.98 -12.44 -6.94
CA ILE A 136 -8.15 -10.99 -6.91
C ILE A 136 -6.88 -10.39 -7.49
N SER A 137 -6.99 -9.58 -8.54
CA SER A 137 -5.85 -8.95 -9.19
C SER A 137 -5.96 -7.43 -9.09
N VAL A 138 -4.86 -6.79 -8.72
CA VAL A 138 -4.68 -5.34 -8.77
C VAL A 138 -3.56 -5.04 -9.74
N LYS A 139 -3.88 -4.36 -10.83
CA LYS A 139 -2.95 -4.00 -11.89
C LYS A 139 -2.82 -2.49 -11.96
N ASP A 140 -1.61 -2.00 -12.10
CA ASP A 140 -1.29 -0.60 -12.31
C ASP A 140 -0.46 -0.40 -13.59
N ASN A 141 -0.42 0.83 -14.10
CA ASN A 141 0.45 1.23 -15.20
C ASN A 141 1.65 2.09 -14.74
N GLY A 142 2.09 1.89 -13.51
CA GLY A 142 3.24 2.55 -12.90
C GLY A 142 4.59 2.10 -13.49
N ASN A 143 5.65 2.29 -12.72
CA ASN A 143 7.02 1.95 -13.14
C ASN A 143 7.36 0.46 -12.99
N GLY A 144 6.44 -0.35 -12.43
CA GLY A 144 6.68 -1.75 -12.12
C GLY A 144 7.68 -1.97 -10.97
N ILE A 145 8.02 -3.24 -10.74
CA ILE A 145 8.98 -3.66 -9.71
C ILE A 145 10.24 -4.19 -10.39
N PRO A 146 11.43 -3.61 -10.11
CA PRO A 146 12.68 -4.11 -10.68
C PRO A 146 12.93 -5.56 -10.30
N GLN A 147 13.37 -6.39 -11.26
CA GLN A 147 13.60 -7.83 -11.08
C GLN A 147 14.49 -8.14 -9.86
N LYS A 148 15.53 -7.33 -9.63
CA LYS A 148 16.50 -7.49 -8.54
C LYS A 148 15.96 -7.40 -7.12
N ILE A 149 14.71 -6.95 -6.96
CA ILE A 149 14.06 -6.80 -5.65
C ILE A 149 12.81 -7.68 -5.47
N LEU A 150 12.39 -8.40 -6.51
CA LEU A 150 11.18 -9.24 -6.44
C LEU A 150 11.24 -10.25 -5.28
N ASP A 151 12.39 -10.85 -5.02
CA ASP A 151 12.56 -11.81 -3.91
C ASP A 151 12.47 -11.17 -2.52
N LYS A 152 12.49 -9.83 -2.46
CA LYS A 152 12.53 -9.08 -1.19
C LYS A 152 11.21 -8.39 -0.86
N ILE A 153 10.29 -8.26 -1.83
CA ILE A 153 9.07 -7.45 -1.63
C ILE A 153 8.15 -7.96 -0.53
N PHE A 154 8.23 -9.26 -0.20
CA PHE A 154 7.48 -9.86 0.90
C PHE A 154 8.26 -9.94 2.21
N GLN A 155 9.51 -9.47 2.25
CA GLN A 155 10.29 -9.42 3.49
C GLN A 155 9.75 -8.31 4.39
N PRO A 156 9.54 -8.57 5.68
CA PRO A 156 9.16 -7.53 6.63
C PRO A 156 10.13 -6.35 6.62
N PHE A 157 9.58 -5.14 6.71
CA PHE A 157 10.32 -3.87 6.70
C PHE A 157 11.04 -3.52 5.38
N PHE A 158 10.93 -4.34 4.35
CA PHE A 158 11.47 -3.99 3.04
C PHE A 158 10.58 -2.95 2.35
N THR A 159 11.17 -1.84 1.95
CA THR A 159 10.48 -0.77 1.20
C THR A 159 11.45 -0.03 0.29
N THR A 160 10.97 0.39 -0.87
CA THR A 160 11.65 1.30 -1.78
C THR A 160 11.13 2.73 -1.69
N LYS A 161 10.09 2.96 -0.87
CA LYS A 161 9.52 4.28 -0.63
C LYS A 161 10.46 5.10 0.25
N PRO A 162 10.49 6.43 0.08
CA PRO A 162 11.25 7.32 0.96
C PRO A 162 10.86 7.11 2.42
N THR A 163 11.78 7.43 3.32
CA THR A 163 11.56 7.30 4.76
C THR A 163 10.34 8.10 5.21
N GLY A 164 9.49 7.45 6.04
CA GLY A 164 8.24 8.01 6.52
C GLY A 164 7.04 7.79 5.58
N GLN A 165 7.26 7.33 4.35
CA GLN A 165 6.17 7.05 3.38
C GLN A 165 5.83 5.57 3.25
N GLY A 166 6.67 4.67 3.75
CA GLY A 166 6.43 3.24 3.72
C GLY A 166 6.96 2.54 4.96
N THR A 167 6.14 1.65 5.54
CA THR A 167 6.54 0.82 6.69
C THR A 167 7.30 -0.44 6.27
N GLY A 168 7.14 -0.86 5.00
CA GLY A 168 7.66 -2.14 4.50
C GLY A 168 6.94 -3.37 5.08
N LEU A 169 5.76 -3.19 5.70
CA LEU A 169 4.99 -4.28 6.31
C LEU A 169 3.75 -4.67 5.49
N GLY A 170 3.30 -3.84 4.55
CA GLY A 170 2.05 -4.08 3.84
C GLY A 170 2.03 -5.40 3.07
N LEU A 171 3.04 -5.67 2.24
CA LEU A 171 3.08 -6.90 1.43
C LEU A 171 3.41 -8.14 2.25
N SER A 172 4.29 -8.06 3.26
CA SER A 172 4.56 -9.19 4.16
C SER A 172 3.31 -9.60 4.93
N LEU A 173 2.58 -8.63 5.50
CA LEU A 173 1.31 -8.88 6.18
C LEU A 173 0.25 -9.45 5.22
N SER A 174 0.16 -8.93 4.00
CA SER A 174 -0.76 -9.46 2.99
C SER A 174 -0.47 -10.92 2.67
N TYR A 175 0.82 -11.27 2.55
CA TYR A 175 1.25 -12.65 2.33
C TYR A 175 0.82 -13.56 3.49
N ASP A 176 1.07 -13.16 4.74
CA ASP A 176 0.72 -13.93 5.93
C ASP A 176 -0.80 -14.12 6.05
N ILE A 177 -1.59 -13.08 5.78
CA ILE A 177 -3.06 -13.16 5.79
C ILE A 177 -3.56 -14.16 4.74
N ILE A 178 -3.08 -14.06 3.50
CA ILE A 178 -3.53 -14.97 2.44
C ILE A 178 -3.10 -16.41 2.71
N LYS A 179 -1.93 -16.62 3.29
CA LYS A 179 -1.45 -17.96 3.65
C LYS A 179 -2.27 -18.59 4.78
N ALA A 180 -2.86 -17.79 5.65
CA ALA A 180 -3.70 -18.25 6.76
C ALA A 180 -5.16 -18.50 6.36
N HIS A 181 -5.63 -17.97 5.21
CA HIS A 181 -6.99 -18.14 4.66
C HIS A 181 -7.11 -19.37 3.77
#